data_e5de4976b93a06a0a6a0ee901069a417
#
_entry.id   e5de4976b93a06a0a6a0ee901069a417
#
_cell.length_a   1.000
_cell.length_b   1.000
_cell.length_c   1.000
_cell.angle_alpha   90.00
_cell.angle_beta   90.00
_cell.angle_gamma   90.00
#
_symmetry.space_group_name_H-M   'P 1'
#
loop_
_entity.id
_entity.type
_entity.pdbx_description
1 polymer ?
#
loop_
_entity_poly.entity_id
_entity_poly.type
_entity_poly.pdbx_seq_one_letter_code
_entity_poly.pdbx_strand_id
1 'polypeptide(L)'
;MLSIVEILKVVFLGIVEGVTEWLPISSTGHMLLVDEFIQIQASKEFKEMFFVVIQLGAILAVILLFWKKMWPFQMKDKSKPVCVKETFSLWFKVVVACIPGAIVTLLFDDYITAHFETPYVIAGALIFYGIVFIIVERWNKKRTPKVEKLEDITYKTALLIGLFQVLSIVPGTSRSGSTIIGALLIGVSRVAAAEFTFFLAVPVMFGYSLLKVIKMSVAITSSELVILIVGCAVAFAVSLVVIKFLMSYIKKHDFQAFGVYRIILGIAVITYFALTA
;
A
#
# COMPACT_ATOMS: atom_id res chain seq x y z
N MET A 1 -4.26 -27.89 -16.68
CA MET A 1 -3.14 -27.07 -17.23
C MET A 1 -3.60 -25.61 -17.25
N LEU A 2 -2.78 -24.70 -16.74
CA LEU A 2 -3.05 -23.27 -16.85
C LEU A 2 -3.05 -22.84 -18.31
N SER A 3 -4.10 -22.15 -18.75
CA SER A 3 -4.16 -21.59 -20.10
C SER A 3 -3.27 -20.34 -20.18
N ILE A 4 -2.80 -20.04 -21.39
CA ILE A 4 -2.03 -18.80 -21.64
C ILE A 4 -2.84 -17.55 -21.29
N VAL A 5 -4.17 -17.62 -21.50
CA VAL A 5 -5.11 -16.54 -21.17
C VAL A 5 -5.13 -16.28 -19.65
N GLU A 6 -5.14 -17.33 -18.82
CA GLU A 6 -5.09 -17.18 -17.36
C GLU A 6 -3.77 -16.55 -16.90
N ILE A 7 -2.65 -16.94 -17.50
CA ILE A 7 -1.35 -16.32 -17.20
C ILE A 7 -1.36 -14.83 -17.59
N LEU A 8 -1.93 -14.46 -18.74
CA LEU A 8 -2.03 -13.06 -19.16
C LEU A 8 -2.91 -12.22 -18.21
N LYS A 9 -4.00 -12.79 -17.70
CA LYS A 9 -4.83 -12.14 -16.67
C LYS A 9 -4.03 -11.90 -15.39
N VAL A 10 -3.29 -12.90 -14.93
CA VAL A 10 -2.44 -12.80 -13.73
C VAL A 10 -1.34 -11.75 -13.91
N VAL A 11 -0.71 -11.70 -15.08
CA VAL A 11 0.28 -10.67 -15.42
C VAL A 11 -0.37 -9.28 -15.37
N PHE A 12 -1.55 -9.11 -15.94
CA PHE A 12 -2.26 -7.84 -15.90
C PHE A 12 -2.61 -7.42 -14.46
N LEU A 13 -3.14 -8.33 -13.64
CA LEU A 13 -3.43 -8.07 -12.23
C LEU A 13 -2.16 -7.71 -11.44
N GLY A 14 -1.05 -8.39 -11.69
CA GLY A 14 0.25 -8.06 -11.09
C GLY A 14 0.76 -6.66 -11.50
N ILE A 15 0.48 -6.24 -12.75
CA ILE A 15 0.79 -4.87 -13.21
C ILE A 15 -0.08 -3.85 -12.46
N VAL A 16 -1.39 -4.09 -12.37
CA VAL A 16 -2.32 -3.21 -11.65
C VAL A 16 -1.87 -3.06 -10.20
N GLU A 17 -1.60 -4.16 -9.51
CA GLU A 17 -1.11 -4.14 -8.12
C GLU A 17 0.20 -3.36 -8.00
N GLY A 18 1.20 -3.69 -8.80
CA GLY A 18 2.52 -3.05 -8.74
C GLY A 18 2.49 -1.54 -9.04
N VAL A 19 1.51 -1.07 -9.84
CA VAL A 19 1.30 0.36 -10.10
C VAL A 19 0.57 1.01 -8.94
N THR A 20 -0.54 0.43 -8.50
CA THR A 20 -1.51 1.13 -7.66
C THR A 20 -1.22 1.05 -6.17
N GLU A 21 -0.39 0.10 -5.73
CA GLU A 21 -0.06 -0.04 -4.31
C GLU A 21 0.82 1.10 -3.79
N TRP A 22 1.79 1.57 -4.58
CA TRP A 22 2.73 2.61 -4.17
C TRP A 22 2.22 4.02 -4.41
N LEU A 23 1.43 4.20 -5.45
CA LEU A 23 0.74 5.47 -5.70
C LEU A 23 -0.42 5.61 -4.70
N PRO A 24 -0.66 6.81 -4.16
CA PRO A 24 -1.74 7.00 -3.18
C PRO A 24 -3.13 7.04 -3.85
N ILE A 25 -3.46 6.01 -4.66
CA ILE A 25 -4.67 5.94 -5.51
C ILE A 25 -5.61 4.76 -5.19
N SER A 26 -5.26 3.93 -4.21
CA SER A 26 -6.00 2.73 -3.76
C SER A 26 -5.95 1.54 -4.73
N SER A 27 -5.08 0.59 -4.44
CA SER A 27 -5.02 -0.71 -5.14
C SER A 27 -6.35 -1.47 -5.05
N THR A 28 -6.98 -1.50 -3.89
CA THR A 28 -8.30 -2.15 -3.68
C THR A 28 -9.37 -1.59 -4.63
N GLY A 29 -9.44 -0.27 -4.83
CA GLY A 29 -10.40 0.33 -5.74
C GLY A 29 -10.18 -0.07 -7.20
N HIS A 30 -8.92 -0.21 -7.61
CA HIS A 30 -8.57 -0.68 -8.95
C HIS A 30 -8.85 -2.17 -9.13
N MET A 31 -8.46 -2.99 -8.13
CA MET A 31 -8.67 -4.43 -8.19
C MET A 31 -10.15 -4.79 -8.25
N LEU A 32 -11.00 -4.09 -7.48
CA LEU A 32 -12.46 -4.27 -7.57
C LEU A 32 -12.97 -4.01 -8.99
N LEU A 33 -12.58 -2.88 -9.60
CA LEU A 33 -13.04 -2.54 -10.95
C LEU A 33 -12.47 -3.51 -12.00
N VAL A 34 -11.24 -3.95 -11.83
CA VAL A 34 -10.60 -4.88 -12.76
C VAL A 34 -11.21 -6.29 -12.65
N ASP A 35 -11.55 -6.75 -11.43
CA ASP A 35 -12.15 -8.08 -11.22
C ASP A 35 -13.53 -8.22 -11.90
N GLU A 36 -14.26 -7.11 -12.13
CA GLU A 36 -15.51 -7.13 -12.92
C GLU A 36 -15.29 -7.59 -14.37
N PHE A 37 -14.12 -7.29 -14.95
CA PHE A 37 -13.82 -7.56 -16.36
C PHE A 37 -12.85 -8.70 -16.57
N ILE A 38 -11.91 -8.89 -15.62
CA ILE A 38 -10.78 -9.81 -15.74
C ILE A 38 -10.73 -10.72 -14.51
N GLN A 39 -11.55 -11.76 -14.54
CA GLN A 39 -11.60 -12.75 -13.47
C GLN A 39 -10.68 -13.93 -13.77
N ILE A 40 -9.83 -14.30 -12.79
CA ILE A 40 -9.07 -15.56 -12.82
C ILE A 40 -10.00 -16.74 -12.50
N GLN A 41 -9.75 -17.88 -13.14
CA GLN A 41 -10.51 -19.12 -12.88
C GLN A 41 -9.95 -19.83 -11.64
N ALA A 42 -10.44 -19.41 -10.48
CA ALA A 42 -10.07 -19.97 -9.19
C ALA A 42 -11.23 -19.86 -8.19
N SER A 43 -11.14 -20.55 -7.05
CA SER A 43 -12.12 -20.43 -5.97
C SER A 43 -12.16 -18.99 -5.43
N LYS A 44 -13.27 -18.61 -4.80
CA LYS A 44 -13.41 -17.29 -4.20
C LYS A 44 -12.36 -17.06 -3.12
N GLU A 45 -12.14 -18.07 -2.29
CA GLU A 45 -11.15 -18.05 -1.21
C GLU A 45 -9.73 -17.83 -1.74
N PHE A 46 -9.39 -18.50 -2.85
CA PHE A 46 -8.09 -18.31 -3.49
C PHE A 46 -7.94 -16.91 -4.07
N LYS A 47 -8.96 -16.35 -4.73
CA LYS A 47 -8.92 -14.98 -5.27
C LYS A 47 -8.69 -13.95 -4.18
N GLU A 48 -9.43 -14.04 -3.06
CA GLU A 48 -9.27 -13.15 -1.91
C GLU A 48 -7.83 -13.22 -1.35
N MET A 49 -7.29 -14.43 -1.22
CA MET A 49 -5.91 -14.64 -0.81
C MET A 49 -4.91 -14.10 -1.85
N PHE A 50 -5.15 -14.35 -3.14
CA PHE A 50 -4.28 -13.91 -4.23
C PHE A 50 -4.09 -12.39 -4.21
N PHE A 51 -5.17 -11.59 -4.12
CA PHE A 51 -5.10 -10.13 -4.09
C PHE A 51 -4.30 -9.59 -2.91
N VAL A 52 -4.26 -10.32 -1.81
CA VAL A 52 -3.45 -9.92 -0.64
C VAL A 52 -1.99 -10.40 -0.79
N VAL A 53 -1.78 -11.62 -1.28
CA VAL A 53 -0.43 -12.23 -1.32
C VAL A 53 0.44 -11.64 -2.42
N ILE A 54 -0.12 -11.17 -3.55
CA ILE A 54 0.69 -10.51 -4.60
C ILE A 54 1.34 -9.21 -4.10
N GLN A 55 0.81 -8.60 -3.03
CA GLN A 55 1.43 -7.47 -2.33
C GLN A 55 2.81 -7.84 -1.77
N LEU A 56 3.07 -9.11 -1.44
CA LEU A 56 4.40 -9.55 -1.01
C LEU A 56 5.44 -9.33 -2.11
N GLY A 57 5.07 -9.54 -3.38
CA GLY A 57 5.91 -9.18 -4.51
C GLY A 57 6.26 -7.69 -4.50
N ALA A 58 5.25 -6.84 -4.31
CA ALA A 58 5.43 -5.40 -4.24
C ALA A 58 6.35 -4.98 -3.06
N ILE A 59 6.22 -5.58 -1.87
CA ILE A 59 7.08 -5.30 -0.71
C ILE A 59 8.54 -5.63 -0.99
N LEU A 60 8.83 -6.71 -1.70
CA LEU A 60 10.21 -7.07 -2.04
C LEU A 60 10.91 -5.97 -2.85
N ALA A 61 10.17 -5.20 -3.64
CA ALA A 61 10.71 -4.05 -4.36
C ALA A 61 11.17 -2.94 -3.40
N VAL A 62 10.41 -2.66 -2.34
CA VAL A 62 10.84 -1.71 -1.29
C VAL A 62 12.09 -2.21 -0.59
N ILE A 63 12.10 -3.47 -0.15
CA ILE A 63 13.25 -4.06 0.53
C ILE A 63 14.50 -3.95 -0.34
N LEU A 64 14.39 -4.25 -1.63
CA LEU A 64 15.53 -4.17 -2.56
C LEU A 64 16.00 -2.72 -2.77
N LEU A 65 15.08 -1.79 -3.04
CA LEU A 65 15.43 -0.39 -3.34
C LEU A 65 15.99 0.35 -2.13
N PHE A 66 15.48 0.04 -0.95
CA PHE A 66 15.88 0.70 0.29
C PHE A 66 16.74 -0.20 1.18
N TRP A 67 17.31 -1.28 0.65
CA TRP A 67 18.13 -2.24 1.39
C TRP A 67 19.15 -1.58 2.32
N LYS A 68 19.89 -0.60 1.80
CA LYS A 68 20.95 0.10 2.57
C LYS A 68 20.40 0.89 3.77
N LYS A 69 19.15 1.37 3.70
CA LYS A 69 18.48 2.09 4.80
C LYS A 69 17.78 1.14 5.77
N MET A 70 17.42 -0.06 5.31
CA MET A 70 16.64 -1.04 6.07
C MET A 70 17.51 -2.09 6.76
N TRP A 71 18.70 -2.37 6.22
CA TRP A 71 19.60 -3.38 6.76
C TRP A 71 20.36 -2.84 7.98
N PRO A 72 20.17 -3.41 9.20
CA PRO A 72 20.69 -2.83 10.43
C PRO A 72 22.13 -3.25 10.75
N PHE A 73 22.79 -4.02 9.87
CA PHE A 73 24.13 -4.51 10.12
C PHE A 73 25.14 -3.98 9.12
N GLN A 74 26.29 -3.56 9.58
CA GLN A 74 27.42 -3.19 8.76
C GLN A 74 28.67 -3.97 9.16
N MET A 75 29.40 -4.51 8.18
CA MET A 75 30.62 -5.30 8.39
C MET A 75 31.82 -4.73 7.61
N LYS A 76 31.61 -3.66 6.84
CA LYS A 76 32.65 -3.10 5.97
C LYS A 76 33.68 -2.28 6.72
N ASP A 77 33.27 -1.56 7.74
CA ASP A 77 34.13 -0.67 8.52
C ASP A 77 34.26 -1.23 9.96
N LYS A 78 35.39 -1.88 10.22
CA LYS A 78 35.70 -2.49 11.54
C LYS A 78 35.87 -1.48 12.67
N SER A 79 36.01 -0.17 12.35
CA SER A 79 36.07 0.90 13.34
C SER A 79 34.69 1.31 13.89
N LYS A 80 33.61 0.89 13.24
CA LYS A 80 32.23 1.20 13.62
C LYS A 80 31.52 -0.01 14.19
N PRO A 81 30.53 0.19 15.08
CA PRO A 81 29.69 -0.90 15.59
C PRO A 81 29.03 -1.68 14.45
N VAL A 82 28.97 -3.01 14.58
CA VAL A 82 28.29 -3.88 13.60
C VAL A 82 26.81 -3.52 13.48
N CYS A 83 26.17 -3.13 14.59
CA CYS A 83 24.77 -2.73 14.65
C CYS A 83 24.63 -1.23 14.38
N VAL A 84 23.86 -0.86 13.36
CA VAL A 84 23.53 0.53 13.01
C VAL A 84 22.33 0.96 13.86
N LYS A 85 22.58 1.72 14.94
CA LYS A 85 21.55 2.14 15.91
C LYS A 85 20.41 2.94 15.25
N GLU A 86 20.72 3.77 14.27
CA GLU A 86 19.76 4.58 13.51
C GLU A 86 18.75 3.69 12.77
N THR A 87 19.21 2.60 12.17
CA THR A 87 18.33 1.65 11.46
C THR A 87 17.45 0.88 12.45
N PHE A 88 17.99 0.45 13.60
CA PHE A 88 17.16 -0.15 14.65
C PHE A 88 16.12 0.83 15.18
N SER A 89 16.50 2.08 15.45
CA SER A 89 15.55 3.13 15.87
C SER A 89 14.44 3.32 14.83
N LEU A 90 14.77 3.32 13.53
CA LEU A 90 13.79 3.40 12.45
C LEU A 90 12.80 2.22 12.49
N TRP A 91 13.31 0.99 12.63
CA TRP A 91 12.45 -0.19 12.74
C TRP A 91 11.53 -0.15 13.96
N PHE A 92 12.03 0.29 15.12
CA PHE A 92 11.16 0.47 16.30
C PHE A 92 10.09 1.54 16.07
N LYS A 93 10.38 2.64 15.36
CA LYS A 93 9.39 3.66 14.98
C LYS A 93 8.34 3.07 14.03
N VAL A 94 8.76 2.22 13.08
CA VAL A 94 7.85 1.50 12.18
C VAL A 94 6.94 0.56 12.98
N VAL A 95 7.49 -0.22 13.92
CA VAL A 95 6.69 -1.10 14.80
C VAL A 95 5.67 -0.28 15.60
N VAL A 96 6.06 0.85 16.19
CA VAL A 96 5.14 1.75 16.92
C VAL A 96 4.01 2.24 16.00
N ALA A 97 4.32 2.57 14.74
CA ALA A 97 3.30 2.98 13.77
C ALA A 97 2.38 1.84 13.32
N CYS A 98 2.82 0.58 13.40
CA CYS A 98 1.97 -0.58 13.11
C CYS A 98 0.89 -0.83 14.17
N ILE A 99 1.17 -0.49 15.45
CA ILE A 99 0.33 -0.88 16.58
C ILE A 99 -1.14 -0.44 16.43
N PRO A 100 -1.46 0.83 16.14
CA PRO A 100 -2.86 1.26 16.04
C PRO A 100 -3.63 0.50 14.94
N GLY A 101 -3.02 0.36 13.76
CA GLY A 101 -3.62 -0.38 12.65
C GLY A 101 -3.80 -1.86 12.96
N ALA A 102 -2.81 -2.51 13.56
CA ALA A 102 -2.89 -3.92 13.95
C ALA A 102 -4.03 -4.18 14.95
N ILE A 103 -4.17 -3.33 15.97
CA ILE A 103 -5.26 -3.45 16.96
C ILE A 103 -6.62 -3.36 16.26
N VAL A 104 -6.83 -2.35 15.43
CA VAL A 104 -8.12 -2.13 14.78
C VAL A 104 -8.42 -3.23 13.75
N THR A 105 -7.44 -3.66 12.96
CA THR A 105 -7.60 -4.77 12.01
C THR A 105 -7.97 -6.07 12.76
N LEU A 106 -7.25 -6.44 13.81
CA LEU A 106 -7.53 -7.68 14.56
C LEU A 106 -8.93 -7.69 15.20
N LEU A 107 -9.44 -6.53 15.58
CA LEU A 107 -10.75 -6.43 16.23
C LEU A 107 -11.92 -6.26 15.26
N PHE A 108 -11.71 -5.64 14.11
CA PHE A 108 -12.80 -5.16 13.25
C PHE A 108 -12.70 -5.63 11.78
N ASP A 109 -11.67 -6.40 11.36
CA ASP A 109 -11.49 -6.82 9.96
C ASP A 109 -12.75 -7.52 9.41
N ASP A 110 -13.25 -8.52 10.14
CA ASP A 110 -14.42 -9.29 9.70
C ASP A 110 -15.69 -8.42 9.61
N TYR A 111 -15.87 -7.47 10.54
CA TYR A 111 -16.98 -6.52 10.51
C TYR A 111 -16.88 -5.54 9.34
N ILE A 112 -15.70 -5.00 9.10
CA ILE A 112 -15.45 -4.05 8.01
C ILE A 112 -15.63 -4.75 6.66
N THR A 113 -15.05 -5.93 6.47
CA THR A 113 -15.20 -6.71 5.25
C THR A 113 -16.69 -6.98 4.96
N ALA A 114 -17.46 -7.39 5.96
CA ALA A 114 -18.88 -7.71 5.80
C ALA A 114 -19.76 -6.50 5.44
N HIS A 115 -19.42 -5.27 5.88
CA HIS A 115 -20.31 -4.11 5.77
C HIS A 115 -19.80 -2.99 4.87
N PHE A 116 -18.47 -2.89 4.66
CA PHE A 116 -17.85 -1.79 3.95
C PHE A 116 -17.20 -2.18 2.60
N GLU A 117 -17.03 -3.47 2.32
CA GLU A 117 -16.45 -3.94 1.06
C GLU A 117 -17.48 -3.91 -0.07
N THR A 118 -18.01 -2.72 -0.34
CA THR A 118 -18.98 -2.47 -1.41
C THR A 118 -18.44 -1.44 -2.41
N PRO A 119 -18.83 -1.53 -3.70
CA PRO A 119 -18.41 -0.58 -4.73
C PRO A 119 -18.69 0.88 -4.35
N TYR A 120 -19.83 1.15 -3.72
CA TYR A 120 -20.23 2.50 -3.33
C TYR A 120 -19.40 3.07 -2.18
N VAL A 121 -19.05 2.25 -1.19
CA VAL A 121 -18.16 2.66 -0.09
C VAL A 121 -16.76 2.94 -0.62
N ILE A 122 -16.23 2.05 -1.47
CA ILE A 122 -14.92 2.21 -2.10
C ILE A 122 -14.87 3.49 -2.93
N ALA A 123 -15.88 3.73 -3.76
CA ALA A 123 -15.97 4.93 -4.58
C ALA A 123 -16.11 6.21 -3.74
N GLY A 124 -16.93 6.17 -2.70
CA GLY A 124 -17.07 7.27 -1.73
C GLY A 124 -15.74 7.60 -1.04
N ALA A 125 -15.00 6.59 -0.59
CA ALA A 125 -13.69 6.75 -0.01
C ALA A 125 -12.66 7.30 -1.03
N LEU A 126 -12.68 6.84 -2.28
CA LEU A 126 -11.84 7.37 -3.34
C LEU A 126 -12.07 8.87 -3.54
N ILE A 127 -13.33 9.31 -3.67
CA ILE A 127 -13.70 10.70 -3.87
C ILE A 127 -13.32 11.54 -2.64
N PHE A 128 -13.71 11.09 -1.46
CA PHE A 128 -13.45 11.82 -0.21
C PHE A 128 -11.97 12.06 0.00
N TYR A 129 -11.14 11.02 -0.02
CA TYR A 129 -9.70 11.15 0.17
C TYR A 129 -9.01 11.81 -1.03
N GLY A 130 -9.58 11.76 -2.23
CA GLY A 130 -9.14 12.55 -3.37
C GLY A 130 -9.25 14.05 -3.10
N ILE A 131 -10.40 14.50 -2.55
CA ILE A 131 -10.63 15.88 -2.12
C ILE A 131 -9.68 16.26 -0.98
N VAL A 132 -9.52 15.38 0.02
CA VAL A 132 -8.63 15.60 1.16
C VAL A 132 -7.18 15.81 0.68
N PHE A 133 -6.68 15.01 -0.28
CA PHE A 133 -5.35 15.21 -0.87
C PHE A 133 -5.17 16.62 -1.45
N ILE A 134 -6.15 17.08 -2.24
CA ILE A 134 -6.10 18.42 -2.85
C ILE A 134 -6.07 19.51 -1.78
N ILE A 135 -6.91 19.39 -0.75
CA ILE A 135 -6.99 20.36 0.34
C ILE A 135 -5.68 20.40 1.12
N VAL A 136 -5.17 19.23 1.54
CA VAL A 136 -3.94 19.11 2.33
C VAL A 136 -2.74 19.64 1.57
N GLU A 137 -2.63 19.33 0.28
CA GLU A 137 -1.52 19.84 -0.54
C GLU A 137 -1.59 21.36 -0.74
N ARG A 138 -2.77 21.92 -0.99
CA ARG A 138 -2.95 23.38 -1.06
C ARG A 138 -2.58 24.08 0.24
N TRP A 139 -2.96 23.48 1.37
CA TRP A 139 -2.60 24.00 2.69
C TRP A 139 -1.09 23.93 2.94
N ASN A 140 -0.44 22.82 2.55
CA ASN A 140 1.00 22.64 2.70
C ASN A 140 1.87 23.53 1.81
N LYS A 141 1.35 24.03 0.67
CA LYS A 141 2.12 24.97 -0.20
C LYS A 141 2.66 26.18 0.52
N LYS A 142 2.00 26.62 1.60
CA LYS A 142 2.37 27.81 2.40
C LYS A 142 3.19 27.46 3.65
N ARG A 143 3.60 26.20 3.82
CA ARG A 143 4.26 25.72 5.04
C ARG A 143 5.62 25.11 4.75
N THR A 144 6.58 25.38 5.61
CA THR A 144 7.85 24.65 5.67
C THR A 144 7.67 23.36 6.45
N PRO A 145 8.13 22.22 5.95
CA PRO A 145 8.10 20.99 6.72
C PRO A 145 8.91 21.11 8.02
N LYS A 146 8.37 20.56 9.10
CA LYS A 146 9.08 20.46 10.40
C LYS A 146 10.03 19.25 10.44
N VAL A 147 9.72 18.20 9.65
CA VAL A 147 10.48 16.96 9.53
C VAL A 147 10.83 16.79 8.07
N GLU A 148 12.09 17.04 7.71
CA GLU A 148 12.53 17.01 6.32
C GLU A 148 12.99 15.63 5.86
N LYS A 149 13.65 14.88 6.75
CA LYS A 149 14.26 13.59 6.44
C LYS A 149 13.63 12.45 7.25
N LEU A 150 13.77 11.24 6.74
CA LEU A 150 13.30 10.01 7.39
C LEU A 150 13.91 9.83 8.80
N GLU A 151 15.17 10.18 8.96
CA GLU A 151 15.91 10.05 10.21
C GLU A 151 15.34 10.95 11.32
N ASP A 152 14.76 12.11 10.94
CA ASP A 152 14.20 13.11 11.86
C ASP A 152 12.80 12.72 12.38
N ILE A 153 12.20 11.65 11.86
CA ILE A 153 10.92 11.13 12.35
C ILE A 153 11.09 10.66 13.79
N THR A 154 10.28 11.23 14.69
CA THR A 154 10.25 10.83 16.11
C THR A 154 9.27 9.68 16.34
N TYR A 155 9.33 9.02 17.51
CA TYR A 155 8.33 8.01 17.92
C TYR A 155 6.91 8.59 17.95
N LYS A 156 6.76 9.84 18.42
CA LYS A 156 5.48 10.56 18.41
C LYS A 156 4.95 10.75 16.98
N THR A 157 5.81 11.20 16.08
CA THR A 157 5.48 11.36 14.66
C THR A 157 5.08 10.02 14.03
N ALA A 158 5.83 8.96 14.30
CA ALA A 158 5.54 7.61 13.81
C ALA A 158 4.18 7.09 14.32
N LEU A 159 3.90 7.26 15.62
CA LEU A 159 2.62 6.87 16.21
C LEU A 159 1.46 7.64 15.57
N LEU A 160 1.60 8.95 15.36
CA LEU A 160 0.57 9.76 14.70
C LEU A 160 0.33 9.29 13.25
N ILE A 161 1.38 8.98 12.48
CA ILE A 161 1.23 8.39 11.13
C ILE A 161 0.49 7.06 11.23
N GLY A 162 0.82 6.22 12.23
CA GLY A 162 0.13 4.96 12.49
C GLY A 162 -1.35 5.13 12.83
N LEU A 163 -1.73 6.18 13.54
CA LEU A 163 -3.14 6.51 13.79
C LEU A 163 -3.87 6.90 12.49
N PHE A 164 -3.24 7.65 11.60
CA PHE A 164 -3.81 7.91 10.28
C PHE A 164 -3.90 6.63 9.42
N GLN A 165 -2.99 5.67 9.59
CA GLN A 165 -3.08 4.38 8.91
C GLN A 165 -4.37 3.62 9.25
N VAL A 166 -4.91 3.78 10.47
CA VAL A 166 -6.19 3.14 10.87
C VAL A 166 -7.32 3.46 9.89
N LEU A 167 -7.32 4.66 9.30
CA LEU A 167 -8.33 5.05 8.32
C LEU A 167 -8.35 4.14 7.09
N SER A 168 -7.24 3.48 6.78
CA SER A 168 -7.13 2.57 5.63
C SER A 168 -7.84 1.23 5.81
N ILE A 169 -8.40 0.95 7.00
CA ILE A 169 -9.26 -0.20 7.21
C ILE A 169 -10.54 -0.10 6.36
N VAL A 170 -10.99 1.13 6.06
CA VAL A 170 -12.11 1.35 5.15
C VAL A 170 -11.63 1.14 3.71
N PRO A 171 -12.20 0.17 2.97
CA PRO A 171 -11.83 -0.09 1.59
C PRO A 171 -11.94 1.16 0.71
N GLY A 172 -11.00 1.34 -0.21
CA GLY A 172 -10.95 2.54 -1.06
C GLY A 172 -10.14 3.71 -0.48
N THR A 173 -9.88 3.74 0.83
CA THR A 173 -9.08 4.81 1.47
C THR A 173 -7.64 4.87 0.95
N SER A 174 -7.01 3.74 0.70
CA SER A 174 -5.58 3.57 0.42
C SER A 174 -4.71 3.71 1.67
N ARG A 175 -3.95 2.68 1.99
CA ARG A 175 -2.99 2.69 3.11
C ARG A 175 -1.91 3.77 2.89
N SER A 176 -1.27 3.76 1.72
CA SER A 176 -0.28 4.79 1.38
C SER A 176 -0.90 6.19 1.35
N GLY A 177 -2.14 6.33 0.89
CA GLY A 177 -2.86 7.59 0.89
C GLY A 177 -3.07 8.16 2.28
N SER A 178 -3.60 7.37 3.22
CA SER A 178 -3.89 7.81 4.58
C SER A 178 -2.62 8.16 5.37
N THR A 179 -1.57 7.35 5.27
CA THR A 179 -0.29 7.61 5.95
C THR A 179 0.42 8.85 5.39
N ILE A 180 0.41 9.07 4.07
CA ILE A 180 0.97 10.28 3.46
C ILE A 180 0.18 11.52 3.88
N ILE A 181 -1.16 11.50 3.80
CA ILE A 181 -2.00 12.62 4.28
C ILE A 181 -1.69 12.94 5.73
N GLY A 182 -1.67 11.93 6.61
CA GLY A 182 -1.36 12.10 8.01
C GLY A 182 0.03 12.71 8.24
N ALA A 183 1.05 12.20 7.55
CA ALA A 183 2.40 12.71 7.63
C ALA A 183 2.49 14.19 7.19
N LEU A 184 1.84 14.55 6.07
CA LEU A 184 1.79 15.93 5.59
C LEU A 184 1.11 16.87 6.58
N LEU A 185 -0.02 16.45 7.17
CA LEU A 185 -0.76 17.25 8.17
C LEU A 185 0.07 17.58 9.41
N ILE A 186 0.89 16.64 9.87
CA ILE A 186 1.76 16.83 11.04
C ILE A 186 3.09 17.54 10.70
N GLY A 187 3.31 17.88 9.42
CA GLY A 187 4.45 18.67 8.97
C GLY A 187 5.67 17.85 8.52
N VAL A 188 5.50 16.61 8.10
CA VAL A 188 6.54 15.80 7.44
C VAL A 188 6.63 16.20 5.97
N SER A 189 7.83 16.24 5.41
CA SER A 189 8.05 16.48 3.98
C SER A 189 7.47 15.36 3.11
N ARG A 190 7.14 15.66 1.85
CA ARG A 190 6.59 14.64 0.90
C ARG A 190 7.50 13.43 0.75
N VAL A 191 8.81 13.67 0.65
CA VAL A 191 9.81 12.61 0.48
C VAL A 191 9.90 11.74 1.73
N ALA A 192 10.02 12.32 2.92
CA ALA A 192 10.09 11.57 4.17
C ALA A 192 8.77 10.84 4.46
N ALA A 193 7.61 11.44 4.13
CA ALA A 193 6.30 10.82 4.25
C ALA A 193 6.18 9.57 3.37
N ALA A 194 6.59 9.65 2.10
CA ALA A 194 6.57 8.52 1.18
C ALA A 194 7.55 7.42 1.61
N GLU A 195 8.81 7.77 1.96
CA GLU A 195 9.79 6.79 2.44
C GLU A 195 9.29 6.06 3.70
N PHE A 196 8.77 6.78 4.69
CA PHE A 196 8.25 6.16 5.92
C PHE A 196 7.04 5.28 5.64
N THR A 197 6.13 5.72 4.75
CA THR A 197 4.99 4.93 4.28
C THR A 197 5.41 3.62 3.63
N PHE A 198 6.47 3.62 2.82
CA PHE A 198 7.01 2.41 2.21
C PHE A 198 7.60 1.46 3.27
N PHE A 199 8.33 1.97 4.25
CA PHE A 199 8.88 1.13 5.31
C PHE A 199 7.79 0.54 6.20
N LEU A 200 6.76 1.33 6.50
CA LEU A 200 5.59 0.88 7.24
C LEU A 200 4.80 -0.20 6.49
N ALA A 201 4.80 -0.17 5.15
CA ALA A 201 4.18 -1.18 4.31
C ALA A 201 4.73 -2.58 4.55
N VAL A 202 6.05 -2.70 4.76
CA VAL A 202 6.72 -4.00 4.84
C VAL A 202 6.14 -4.89 5.93
N PRO A 203 6.15 -4.51 7.22
CA PRO A 203 5.57 -5.36 8.26
C PRO A 203 4.04 -5.47 8.18
N VAL A 204 3.34 -4.42 7.76
CA VAL A 204 1.86 -4.40 7.71
C VAL A 204 1.36 -5.38 6.65
N MET A 205 1.86 -5.28 5.41
CA MET A 205 1.42 -6.15 4.31
C MET A 205 1.90 -7.58 4.51
N PHE A 206 3.12 -7.78 5.03
CA PHE A 206 3.60 -9.10 5.39
C PHE A 206 2.70 -9.76 6.44
N GLY A 207 2.38 -9.04 7.51
CA GLY A 207 1.51 -9.53 8.58
C GLY A 207 0.10 -9.85 8.08
N TYR A 208 -0.48 -8.97 7.26
CA TYR A 208 -1.83 -9.18 6.70
C TYR A 208 -1.86 -10.36 5.72
N SER A 209 -0.85 -10.48 4.84
CA SER A 209 -0.73 -11.63 3.93
C SER A 209 -0.57 -12.94 4.70
N LEU A 210 0.26 -12.95 5.75
CA LEU A 210 0.45 -14.13 6.61
C LEU A 210 -0.86 -14.55 7.28
N LEU A 211 -1.62 -13.59 7.82
CA LEU A 211 -2.93 -13.85 8.43
C LEU A 211 -3.94 -14.44 7.43
N LYS A 212 -3.99 -13.91 6.20
CA LYS A 212 -4.88 -14.44 5.15
C LYS A 212 -4.48 -15.86 4.74
N VAL A 213 -3.18 -16.14 4.60
CA VAL A 213 -2.70 -17.51 4.28
C VAL A 213 -3.03 -18.50 5.40
N ILE A 214 -2.85 -18.11 6.67
CA ILE A 214 -3.16 -18.96 7.83
C ILE A 214 -4.68 -19.21 7.94
N LYS A 215 -5.51 -18.20 7.68
CA LYS A 215 -6.97 -18.32 7.70
C LYS A 215 -7.54 -19.14 6.53
N MET A 216 -6.78 -19.33 5.46
CA MET A 216 -7.23 -20.11 4.30
C MET A 216 -7.31 -21.59 4.64
N SER A 217 -8.51 -22.16 4.50
CA SER A 217 -8.81 -23.55 4.85
C SER A 217 -8.57 -24.55 3.70
N VAL A 218 -8.20 -24.08 2.52
CA VAL A 218 -8.08 -24.89 1.30
C VAL A 218 -6.62 -25.06 0.91
N ALA A 219 -6.24 -26.27 0.51
CA ALA A 219 -4.89 -26.54 0.02
C ALA A 219 -4.67 -25.87 -1.35
N ILE A 220 -3.56 -25.19 -1.51
CA ILE A 220 -3.16 -24.54 -2.77
C ILE A 220 -2.74 -25.61 -3.76
N THR A 221 -3.33 -25.59 -4.95
CA THR A 221 -2.96 -26.46 -6.07
C THR A 221 -1.66 -25.99 -6.74
N SER A 222 -1.00 -26.89 -7.48
CA SER A 222 0.21 -26.51 -8.25
C SER A 222 -0.07 -25.39 -9.27
N SER A 223 -1.26 -25.35 -9.87
CA SER A 223 -1.66 -24.29 -10.79
C SER A 223 -1.83 -22.93 -10.07
N GLU A 224 -2.44 -22.93 -8.91
CA GLU A 224 -2.59 -21.72 -8.07
C GLU A 224 -1.26 -21.21 -7.53
N LEU A 225 -0.34 -22.11 -7.20
CA LEU A 225 1.02 -21.72 -6.84
C LEU A 225 1.74 -20.98 -7.97
N VAL A 226 1.59 -21.45 -9.22
CA VAL A 226 2.15 -20.76 -10.40
C VAL A 226 1.51 -19.39 -10.57
N ILE A 227 0.20 -19.26 -10.39
CA ILE A 227 -0.54 -17.97 -10.42
C ILE A 227 0.04 -17.01 -9.39
N LEU A 228 0.25 -17.45 -8.15
CA LEU A 228 0.84 -16.61 -7.09
C LEU A 228 2.26 -16.17 -7.43
N ILE A 229 3.11 -17.08 -7.88
CA ILE A 229 4.50 -16.76 -8.23
C ILE A 229 4.56 -15.76 -9.37
N VAL A 230 3.77 -15.96 -10.44
CA VAL A 230 3.72 -15.03 -11.57
C VAL A 230 3.19 -13.66 -11.13
N GLY A 231 2.09 -13.62 -10.39
CA GLY A 231 1.52 -12.38 -9.87
C GLY A 231 2.50 -11.60 -9.00
N CYS A 232 3.16 -12.27 -8.05
CA CYS A 232 4.19 -11.67 -7.19
C CYS A 232 5.40 -11.16 -8.00
N ALA A 233 5.88 -11.94 -8.97
CA ALA A 233 7.03 -11.56 -9.78
C ALA A 233 6.75 -10.31 -10.62
N VAL A 234 5.55 -10.24 -11.22
CA VAL A 234 5.12 -9.07 -12.00
C VAL A 234 4.91 -7.87 -11.10
N ALA A 235 4.20 -8.01 -9.97
CA ALA A 235 4.01 -6.95 -9.00
C ALA A 235 5.36 -6.41 -8.49
N PHE A 236 6.34 -7.27 -8.22
CA PHE A 236 7.70 -6.89 -7.85
C PHE A 236 8.37 -6.05 -8.94
N ALA A 237 8.39 -6.55 -10.19
CA ALA A 237 9.08 -5.89 -11.30
C ALA A 237 8.49 -4.50 -11.59
N VAL A 238 7.15 -4.39 -11.60
CA VAL A 238 6.43 -3.13 -11.81
C VAL A 238 6.65 -2.18 -10.64
N SER A 239 6.60 -2.67 -9.40
CA SER A 239 6.83 -1.87 -8.20
C SER A 239 8.22 -1.23 -8.18
N LEU A 240 9.26 -1.91 -8.67
CA LEU A 240 10.61 -1.32 -8.79
C LEU A 240 10.62 -0.05 -9.64
N VAL A 241 9.85 -0.04 -10.73
CA VAL A 241 9.74 1.11 -11.62
C VAL A 241 8.90 2.21 -10.98
N VAL A 242 7.74 1.84 -10.43
CA VAL A 242 6.77 2.80 -9.90
C VAL A 242 7.28 3.52 -8.65
N ILE A 243 7.96 2.81 -7.74
CA ILE A 243 8.57 3.43 -6.55
C ILE A 243 9.62 4.46 -6.96
N LYS A 244 10.51 4.13 -7.91
CA LYS A 244 11.51 5.08 -8.43
C LYS A 244 10.84 6.28 -9.09
N PHE A 245 9.82 6.04 -9.90
CA PHE A 245 9.02 7.10 -10.52
C PHE A 245 8.40 8.01 -9.46
N LEU A 246 7.69 7.47 -8.47
CA LEU A 246 7.03 8.26 -7.44
C LEU A 246 8.05 9.09 -6.65
N MET A 247 9.16 8.48 -6.22
CA MET A 247 10.22 9.20 -5.48
C MET A 247 10.85 10.34 -6.30
N SER A 248 10.97 10.17 -7.61
CA SER A 248 11.42 11.24 -8.50
C SER A 248 10.37 12.33 -8.69
N TYR A 249 9.10 11.92 -8.86
CA TYR A 249 7.97 12.80 -9.09
C TYR A 249 7.74 13.75 -7.91
N ILE A 250 7.66 13.23 -6.68
CA ILE A 250 7.34 14.03 -5.48
C ILE A 250 8.43 15.00 -5.05
N LYS A 251 9.65 14.90 -5.61
CA LYS A 251 10.71 15.91 -5.43
C LYS A 251 10.40 17.22 -6.15
N LYS A 252 9.59 17.18 -7.21
CA LYS A 252 9.28 18.32 -8.09
C LYS A 252 7.80 18.68 -8.10
N HIS A 253 6.93 17.73 -7.73
CA HIS A 253 5.49 17.85 -7.81
C HIS A 253 4.83 17.53 -6.47
N ASP A 254 3.55 17.85 -6.35
CA ASP A 254 2.71 17.52 -5.19
C ASP A 254 1.79 16.33 -5.50
N PHE A 255 1.03 15.89 -4.50
CA PHE A 255 0.11 14.77 -4.64
C PHE A 255 -1.27 15.15 -5.20
N GLN A 256 -1.51 16.41 -5.63
CA GLN A 256 -2.84 16.84 -6.13
C GLN A 256 -3.30 16.03 -7.36
N ALA A 257 -2.37 15.69 -8.27
CA ALA A 257 -2.69 14.88 -9.44
C ALA A 257 -3.30 13.52 -9.07
N PHE A 258 -2.78 12.87 -8.03
CA PHE A 258 -3.35 11.61 -7.52
C PHE A 258 -4.71 11.83 -6.86
N GLY A 259 -4.92 12.99 -6.20
CA GLY A 259 -6.22 13.37 -5.66
C GLY A 259 -7.28 13.50 -6.77
N VAL A 260 -6.96 14.21 -7.86
CA VAL A 260 -7.85 14.34 -9.03
C VAL A 260 -8.15 12.98 -9.66
N TYR A 261 -7.11 12.15 -9.85
CA TYR A 261 -7.27 10.80 -10.38
C TYR A 261 -8.25 9.96 -9.54
N ARG A 262 -8.12 9.98 -8.20
CA ARG A 262 -9.03 9.26 -7.29
C ARG A 262 -10.46 9.71 -7.43
N ILE A 263 -10.72 11.02 -7.58
CA ILE A 263 -12.08 11.55 -7.79
C ILE A 263 -12.65 11.01 -9.09
N ILE A 264 -11.88 11.05 -10.19
CA ILE A 264 -12.30 10.53 -11.49
C ILE A 264 -12.60 9.04 -11.40
N LEU A 265 -11.72 8.26 -10.78
CA LEU A 265 -11.91 6.82 -10.61
C LEU A 265 -13.16 6.53 -9.76
N GLY A 266 -13.34 7.24 -8.63
CA GLY A 266 -14.54 7.06 -7.80
C GLY A 266 -15.84 7.36 -8.51
N ILE A 267 -15.87 8.43 -9.34
CA ILE A 267 -17.02 8.74 -10.19
C ILE A 267 -17.24 7.62 -11.22
N ALA A 268 -16.18 7.13 -11.85
CA ALA A 268 -16.28 6.03 -12.83
C ALA A 268 -16.85 4.75 -12.19
N VAL A 269 -16.39 4.39 -10.97
CA VAL A 269 -16.90 3.24 -10.22
C VAL A 269 -18.39 3.41 -9.92
N ILE A 270 -18.82 4.56 -9.37
CA ILE A 270 -20.25 4.81 -9.10
C ILE A 270 -21.07 4.70 -10.37
N THR A 271 -20.61 5.35 -11.45
CA THR A 271 -21.33 5.35 -12.72
C THR A 271 -21.48 3.94 -13.29
N TYR A 272 -20.40 3.15 -13.28
CA TYR A 272 -20.43 1.77 -13.76
C TYR A 272 -21.46 0.93 -12.99
N PHE A 273 -21.35 0.88 -11.67
CA PHE A 273 -22.26 0.05 -10.86
C PHE A 273 -23.69 0.57 -10.82
N ALA A 274 -23.95 1.87 -11.00
CA ALA A 274 -25.30 2.41 -11.12
C ALA A 274 -25.97 2.08 -12.46
N LEU A 275 -25.18 1.86 -13.53
CA LEU A 275 -25.70 1.50 -14.84
C LEU A 275 -25.84 -0.02 -15.05
N THR A 276 -25.15 -0.83 -14.24
CA THR A 276 -25.15 -2.30 -14.36
C THR A 276 -25.96 -3.01 -13.26
N ALA A 277 -26.39 -2.29 -12.21
CA ALA A 277 -27.32 -2.77 -11.17
C ALA A 277 -28.76 -2.73 -11.69
#